data_172b0b5df134160baffe84a8eeb7660a
#
_entry.id   172b0b5df134160baffe84a8eeb7660a
#
_cell.length_a   1.000
_cell.length_b   1.000
_cell.length_c   1.000
_cell.angle_alpha   90.00
_cell.angle_beta   90.00
_cell.angle_gamma   90.00
#
_symmetry.space_group_name_H-M   'P 1'
#
loop_
_entity.id
_entity.type
_entity.pdbx_description
1 polymer ?
#
loop_
_entity_poly.entity_id
_entity_poly.type
_entity_poly.pdbx_seq_one_letter_code
_entity_poly.pdbx_strand_id
1 'polypeptide(L)'
;VYISAIYVNHLYQAYMWAKAYPQIEFVVGGPVAAERIMTKGKWNPIYIEVDKNVTLPKNLTVTGKSVEDWFGVPNFSGNWKLDIPKDIPKDSKIYFSYTLDNRCYWKKCIYCNIALHAEEVFRERKRIDCEFADVDHEGMKIVRLNTGSITPKFLREALPSLPNRPDLDYRLFIRSGTVETRALEDALKKMNGNIPNLVLGFGMEFPSNRMLKYAGKGFTTGELLDFLHLCKAYGLKINANFMLGWNNLIEDDLRALETFMAAMPEDAVTTAQIRWLLAHPFARVHDTYEGEPLWVGPFYEGFRVAVNDEQKALNRQALDIVKEYSRIKHFEVQGLVSIRQYMR
;
A
#
# COMPACT_ATOMS: atom_id res chain seq x y z
N VAL A 1 -24.62 -2.44 -11.51
CA VAL A 1 -23.16 -2.68 -11.49
C VAL A 1 -22.66 -2.43 -10.09
N TYR A 2 -21.94 -3.40 -9.52
CA TYR A 2 -21.32 -3.27 -8.21
C TYR A 2 -19.83 -2.97 -8.35
N ILE A 3 -19.34 -2.00 -7.58
CA ILE A 3 -17.96 -1.52 -7.63
C ILE A 3 -17.39 -1.55 -6.22
N SER A 4 -16.24 -2.23 -6.04
CA SER A 4 -15.48 -2.17 -4.80
C SER A 4 -14.43 -1.05 -4.89
N ALA A 5 -14.63 0.03 -4.14
CA ALA A 5 -13.74 1.17 -4.16
C ALA A 5 -12.65 1.02 -3.08
N ILE A 6 -11.40 0.95 -3.52
CA ILE A 6 -10.21 0.89 -2.67
C ILE A 6 -9.55 2.28 -2.54
N TYR A 7 -9.73 3.13 -3.55
CA TYR A 7 -9.24 4.50 -3.60
C TYR A 7 -10.35 5.47 -3.97
N VAL A 8 -10.23 6.73 -3.58
CA VAL A 8 -11.22 7.78 -3.92
C VAL A 8 -11.42 7.92 -5.43
N ASN A 9 -10.39 7.69 -6.21
CA ASN A 9 -10.47 7.67 -7.67
C ASN A 9 -11.48 6.63 -8.20
N HIS A 10 -11.68 5.50 -7.52
CA HIS A 10 -12.68 4.50 -7.91
C HIS A 10 -14.10 5.02 -7.68
N LEU A 11 -14.33 5.79 -6.61
CA LEU A 11 -15.60 6.48 -6.38
C LEU A 11 -15.88 7.51 -7.46
N TYR A 12 -14.86 8.31 -7.81
CA TYR A 12 -14.96 9.30 -8.85
C TYR A 12 -15.24 8.66 -10.21
N GLN A 13 -14.59 7.55 -10.54
CA GLN A 13 -14.87 6.80 -11.76
C GLN A 13 -16.31 6.29 -11.82
N ALA A 14 -16.81 5.75 -10.71
CA ALA A 14 -18.21 5.31 -10.59
C ALA A 14 -19.20 6.48 -10.76
N TYR A 15 -18.88 7.63 -10.17
CA TYR A 15 -19.65 8.87 -10.36
C TYR A 15 -19.70 9.30 -11.82
N MET A 16 -18.57 9.28 -12.52
CA MET A 16 -18.52 9.61 -13.95
C MET A 16 -19.31 8.62 -14.80
N TRP A 17 -19.23 7.32 -14.50
CA TRP A 17 -20.03 6.31 -15.19
C TRP A 17 -21.53 6.46 -14.93
N ALA A 18 -21.93 6.75 -13.69
CA ALA A 18 -23.33 6.98 -13.36
C ALA A 18 -23.90 8.19 -14.12
N LYS A 19 -23.10 9.24 -14.33
CA LYS A 19 -23.50 10.39 -15.18
C LYS A 19 -23.59 10.03 -16.65
N ALA A 20 -22.66 9.24 -17.16
CA ALA A 20 -22.59 8.86 -18.56
C ALA A 20 -23.67 7.82 -18.95
N TYR A 21 -24.09 6.99 -17.98
CA TYR A 21 -25.02 5.87 -18.20
C TYR A 21 -26.19 5.92 -17.21
N PRO A 22 -27.10 6.90 -17.35
CA PRO A 22 -28.19 7.14 -16.37
C PRO A 22 -29.18 5.97 -16.27
N GLN A 23 -29.21 5.07 -17.25
CA GLN A 23 -30.05 3.86 -17.27
C GLN A 23 -29.44 2.69 -16.49
N ILE A 24 -28.19 2.79 -16.03
CA ILE A 24 -27.49 1.72 -15.29
C ILE A 24 -27.42 2.10 -13.82
N GLU A 25 -27.86 1.21 -12.95
CA GLU A 25 -27.71 1.32 -11.51
C GLU A 25 -26.29 0.96 -11.07
N PHE A 26 -25.62 1.86 -10.37
CA PHE A 26 -24.29 1.67 -9.79
C PHE A 26 -24.37 1.63 -8.28
N VAL A 27 -23.86 0.58 -7.68
CA VAL A 27 -23.70 0.43 -6.23
C VAL A 27 -22.22 0.34 -5.92
N VAL A 28 -21.73 1.29 -5.12
CA VAL A 28 -20.32 1.39 -4.78
C VAL A 28 -20.14 1.14 -3.30
N GLY A 29 -19.34 0.14 -2.98
CA GLY A 29 -18.93 -0.19 -1.63
C GLY A 29 -17.41 -0.26 -1.49
N GLY A 30 -16.96 -0.92 -0.46
CA GLY A 30 -15.53 -1.10 -0.19
C GLY A 30 -14.95 -0.08 0.79
N PRO A 31 -13.67 -0.24 1.16
CA PRO A 31 -13.09 0.44 2.31
C PRO A 31 -13.06 1.96 2.23
N VAL A 32 -13.03 2.53 1.01
CA VAL A 32 -12.99 3.99 0.87
C VAL A 32 -14.40 4.61 0.74
N ALA A 33 -15.39 3.82 0.35
CA ALA A 33 -16.78 4.31 0.24
C ALA A 33 -17.41 4.51 1.62
N ALA A 34 -17.13 3.61 2.54
CA ALA A 34 -17.55 3.73 3.92
C ALA A 34 -16.61 2.92 4.81
N GLU A 35 -16.21 3.50 5.91
CA GLU A 35 -15.46 2.83 6.94
C GLU A 35 -16.39 2.25 7.98
N ARG A 36 -16.04 1.08 8.51
CA ARG A 36 -16.80 0.45 9.59
C ARG A 36 -16.10 0.71 10.91
N ILE A 37 -16.76 1.45 11.77
CA ILE A 37 -16.29 1.71 13.15
C ILE A 37 -17.13 0.91 14.12
N MET A 38 -16.46 0.22 15.04
CA MET A 38 -17.16 -0.45 16.15
C MET A 38 -17.53 0.56 17.21
N THR A 39 -18.83 0.86 17.33
CA THR A 39 -19.37 1.66 18.41
C THR A 39 -20.36 0.83 19.20
N LYS A 40 -20.19 0.74 20.53
CA LYS A 40 -21.09 -0.01 21.44
C LYS A 40 -21.33 -1.46 21.00
N GLY A 41 -20.29 -2.15 20.50
CA GLY A 41 -20.37 -3.54 20.04
C GLY A 41 -21.10 -3.76 18.71
N LYS A 42 -21.41 -2.69 17.97
CA LYS A 42 -22.00 -2.77 16.62
C LYS A 42 -21.11 -2.06 15.62
N TRP A 43 -21.02 -2.64 14.43
CA TRP A 43 -20.35 -2.03 13.29
C TRP A 43 -21.26 -1.00 12.65
N ASN A 44 -20.81 0.27 12.63
CA ASN A 44 -21.53 1.37 11.99
C ASN A 44 -20.70 1.90 10.83
N PRO A 45 -21.26 2.05 9.64
CA PRO A 45 -20.55 2.66 8.52
C PRO A 45 -20.42 4.18 8.77
N ILE A 46 -19.21 4.70 8.51
CA ILE A 46 -18.98 6.13 8.32
C ILE A 46 -18.70 6.32 6.84
N TYR A 47 -19.58 7.03 6.16
CA TYR A 47 -19.47 7.27 4.73
C TYR A 47 -18.43 8.34 4.42
N ILE A 48 -17.83 8.23 3.23
CA ILE A 48 -16.97 9.28 2.70
C ILE A 48 -17.73 10.59 2.60
N GLU A 49 -17.08 11.70 2.92
CA GLU A 49 -17.66 13.02 2.79
C GLU A 49 -17.83 13.38 1.29
N VAL A 50 -19.02 13.89 0.97
CA VAL A 50 -19.39 14.36 -0.38
C VAL A 50 -19.57 15.88 -0.31
N ASP A 51 -19.04 16.60 -1.32
CA ASP A 51 -19.24 18.03 -1.45
C ASP A 51 -20.73 18.38 -1.43
N LYS A 52 -21.14 19.19 -0.46
CA LYS A 52 -22.55 19.60 -0.27
C LYS A 52 -23.14 20.36 -1.47
N ASN A 53 -22.30 20.93 -2.33
CA ASN A 53 -22.72 21.62 -3.54
C ASN A 53 -22.93 20.67 -4.73
N VAL A 54 -22.63 19.37 -4.55
CA VAL A 54 -22.76 18.38 -5.62
C VAL A 54 -23.88 17.42 -5.30
N THR A 55 -24.84 17.31 -6.21
CA THR A 55 -25.86 16.25 -6.14
C THR A 55 -25.35 15.02 -6.86
N LEU A 56 -25.27 13.90 -6.14
CA LEU A 56 -24.91 12.62 -6.74
C LEU A 56 -25.99 12.18 -7.73
N PRO A 57 -25.62 11.49 -8.84
CA PRO A 57 -26.58 10.90 -9.75
C PRO A 57 -27.54 9.95 -9.01
N LYS A 58 -28.82 9.98 -9.36
CA LYS A 58 -29.87 9.15 -8.71
C LYS A 58 -29.60 7.64 -8.84
N ASN A 59 -28.90 7.23 -9.89
CA ASN A 59 -28.50 5.86 -10.17
C ASN A 59 -27.14 5.48 -9.56
N LEU A 60 -26.59 6.30 -8.64
CA LEU A 60 -25.38 6.01 -7.87
C LEU A 60 -25.70 5.86 -6.40
N THR A 61 -25.51 4.68 -5.87
CA THR A 61 -25.62 4.38 -4.43
C THR A 61 -24.25 4.11 -3.85
N VAL A 62 -23.85 4.91 -2.83
CA VAL A 62 -22.67 4.65 -2.01
C VAL A 62 -23.09 3.90 -0.77
N THR A 63 -22.48 2.75 -0.48
CA THR A 63 -22.90 1.86 0.60
C THR A 63 -21.71 1.44 1.49
N GLY A 64 -21.99 1.24 2.77
CA GLY A 64 -21.01 0.65 3.71
C GLY A 64 -20.91 -0.88 3.63
N LYS A 65 -21.65 -1.51 2.72
CA LYS A 65 -21.55 -2.96 2.52
C LYS A 65 -20.40 -3.29 1.59
N SER A 66 -19.63 -4.31 1.95
CA SER A 66 -18.63 -4.87 1.06
C SER A 66 -19.29 -5.74 -0.02
N VAL A 67 -18.54 -6.10 -1.06
CA VAL A 67 -19.01 -7.06 -2.07
C VAL A 67 -19.36 -8.40 -1.41
N GLU A 68 -18.58 -8.81 -0.42
CA GLU A 68 -18.82 -10.02 0.36
C GLU A 68 -20.12 -9.98 1.17
N ASP A 69 -20.53 -8.80 1.69
CA ASP A 69 -21.80 -8.64 2.39
C ASP A 69 -23.02 -8.83 1.47
N TRP A 70 -22.84 -8.58 0.16
CA TRP A 70 -23.92 -8.72 -0.83
C TRP A 70 -23.99 -10.10 -1.44
N PHE A 71 -22.87 -10.71 -1.71
CA PHE A 71 -22.75 -11.95 -2.49
C PHE A 71 -22.20 -13.14 -1.67
N GLY A 72 -21.91 -12.93 -0.38
CA GLY A 72 -21.11 -13.85 0.41
C GLY A 72 -19.64 -13.81 0.01
N VAL A 73 -18.81 -14.58 0.71
CA VAL A 73 -17.41 -14.74 0.30
C VAL A 73 -17.41 -15.44 -1.06
N PRO A 74 -16.88 -14.80 -2.12
CA PRO A 74 -16.88 -15.42 -3.43
C PRO A 74 -16.23 -16.79 -3.35
N ASN A 75 -16.94 -17.82 -3.73
CA ASN A 75 -16.37 -19.15 -3.85
C ASN A 75 -15.57 -19.18 -5.15
N PHE A 76 -14.28 -18.86 -5.05
CA PHE A 76 -13.36 -18.83 -6.19
C PHE A 76 -12.94 -20.24 -6.67
N SER A 77 -13.69 -21.28 -6.33
CA SER A 77 -13.49 -22.64 -6.81
C SER A 77 -13.91 -22.89 -8.25
N GLY A 78 -13.94 -21.86 -9.09
CA GLY A 78 -14.24 -21.95 -10.52
C GLY A 78 -13.00 -21.73 -11.36
N ASN A 79 -12.89 -22.45 -12.48
CA ASN A 79 -11.88 -22.23 -13.52
C ASN A 79 -11.89 -20.77 -13.99
N TRP A 80 -10.99 -19.98 -13.44
CA TRP A 80 -10.79 -18.59 -13.86
C TRP A 80 -10.10 -18.59 -15.23
N LYS A 81 -10.86 -18.48 -16.26
CA LYS A 81 -10.31 -18.04 -17.55
C LYS A 81 -10.33 -16.53 -17.54
N LEU A 82 -9.16 -15.90 -17.34
CA LEU A 82 -8.97 -14.52 -17.70
C LEU A 82 -9.17 -14.40 -19.20
N ASP A 83 -10.27 -13.77 -19.60
CA ASP A 83 -10.50 -13.42 -20.99
C ASP A 83 -9.59 -12.22 -21.30
N ILE A 84 -8.35 -12.53 -21.69
CA ILE A 84 -7.37 -11.52 -22.04
C ILE A 84 -7.70 -11.05 -23.46
N PRO A 85 -7.97 -9.74 -23.65
CA PRO A 85 -8.23 -9.21 -24.98
C PRO A 85 -7.09 -9.59 -25.94
N LYS A 86 -7.44 -10.10 -27.13
CA LYS A 86 -6.47 -10.59 -28.12
C LYS A 86 -5.59 -9.52 -28.73
N ASP A 87 -5.94 -8.26 -28.54
CA ASP A 87 -5.27 -7.05 -29.02
C ASP A 87 -4.27 -6.44 -28.03
N ILE A 88 -4.06 -7.09 -26.90
CA ILE A 88 -3.00 -6.64 -25.95
C ILE A 88 -1.63 -6.84 -26.60
N PRO A 89 -0.75 -5.81 -26.62
CA PRO A 89 0.61 -5.95 -27.11
C PRO A 89 1.34 -7.11 -26.41
N LYS A 90 2.11 -7.91 -27.18
CA LYS A 90 2.77 -9.14 -26.68
C LYS A 90 3.74 -8.91 -25.53
N ASP A 91 4.26 -7.69 -25.39
CA ASP A 91 5.17 -7.24 -24.35
C ASP A 91 4.46 -6.64 -23.12
N SER A 92 3.13 -6.53 -23.18
CA SER A 92 2.34 -6.05 -22.05
C SER A 92 2.45 -6.98 -20.84
N LYS A 93 2.65 -6.38 -19.67
CA LYS A 93 2.65 -7.13 -18.41
C LYS A 93 1.24 -7.24 -17.88
N ILE A 94 0.76 -8.46 -17.71
CA ILE A 94 -0.55 -8.71 -17.10
C ILE A 94 -0.41 -8.70 -15.59
N TYR A 95 -1.23 -7.87 -14.97
CA TYR A 95 -1.31 -7.70 -13.52
C TYR A 95 -2.48 -8.50 -12.96
N PHE A 96 -2.17 -9.45 -12.07
CA PHE A 96 -3.19 -10.11 -11.27
C PHE A 96 -3.14 -9.61 -9.83
N SER A 97 -4.28 -9.14 -9.33
CA SER A 97 -4.41 -8.61 -7.97
C SER A 97 -5.15 -9.62 -7.10
N TYR A 98 -4.44 -10.23 -6.16
CA TYR A 98 -4.98 -11.23 -5.27
C TYR A 98 -5.07 -10.66 -3.85
N THR A 99 -6.27 -10.54 -3.31
CA THR A 99 -6.48 -10.01 -1.97
C THR A 99 -6.34 -11.13 -0.95
N LEU A 100 -5.27 -11.07 -0.16
CA LEU A 100 -5.04 -11.99 0.96
C LEU A 100 -5.84 -11.58 2.19
N ASP A 101 -5.86 -10.27 2.46
CA ASP A 101 -6.46 -9.67 3.64
C ASP A 101 -6.64 -8.17 3.38
N ASN A 102 -7.69 -7.59 3.92
CA ASN A 102 -7.97 -6.16 3.80
C ASN A 102 -7.25 -5.31 4.84
N ARG A 103 -6.34 -5.88 5.64
CA ARG A 103 -5.81 -5.25 6.85
C ARG A 103 -4.32 -5.20 6.92
N CYS A 104 -3.89 -4.36 7.85
CA CYS A 104 -2.57 -4.40 8.43
C CYS A 104 -2.67 -4.88 9.88
N TYR A 105 -2.02 -5.98 10.22
CA TYR A 105 -2.01 -6.51 11.59
C TYR A 105 -1.34 -5.55 12.60
N TRP A 106 -0.51 -4.62 12.12
CA TRP A 106 0.18 -3.66 12.97
C TRP A 106 -0.72 -2.58 13.55
N LYS A 107 -1.57 -1.95 12.75
CA LYS A 107 -2.60 -0.97 13.15
C LYS A 107 -2.14 0.26 13.95
N LYS A 108 -0.83 0.58 13.99
CA LYS A 108 -0.29 1.66 14.85
C LYS A 108 0.23 2.88 14.09
N CYS A 109 0.38 2.80 12.77
CA CYS A 109 0.85 3.92 11.96
C CYS A 109 -0.16 5.08 11.99
N ILE A 110 0.31 6.28 12.37
CA ILE A 110 -0.59 7.43 12.59
C ILE A 110 -1.18 8.02 11.31
N TYR A 111 -0.51 7.83 10.17
CA TYR A 111 -0.91 8.35 8.86
C TYR A 111 -1.76 7.37 8.05
N CYS A 112 -1.94 6.15 8.53
CA CYS A 112 -2.54 5.07 7.76
C CYS A 112 -4.00 4.85 8.18
N ASN A 113 -4.92 4.91 7.23
CA ASN A 113 -6.33 4.61 7.42
C ASN A 113 -6.63 3.10 7.36
N ILE A 114 -5.75 2.27 6.76
CA ILE A 114 -5.90 0.79 6.73
C ILE A 114 -5.94 0.18 8.13
N ALA A 115 -5.34 0.87 9.11
CA ALA A 115 -5.34 0.43 10.51
C ALA A 115 -6.75 0.29 11.13
N LEU A 116 -7.76 0.93 10.53
CA LEU A 116 -9.11 1.03 11.05
C LEU A 116 -10.06 -0.03 10.48
N HIS A 117 -9.67 -0.73 9.41
CA HIS A 117 -10.50 -1.77 8.83
C HIS A 117 -10.67 -2.96 9.78
N ALA A 118 -11.90 -3.34 10.03
CA ALA A 118 -12.30 -4.02 11.25
C ALA A 118 -12.30 -5.54 11.18
N GLU A 119 -12.51 -6.15 10.04
CA GLU A 119 -12.72 -7.60 9.98
C GLU A 119 -11.52 -8.36 9.42
N GLU A 120 -11.12 -9.44 10.14
CA GLU A 120 -10.08 -10.37 9.71
C GLU A 120 -10.68 -11.42 8.77
N VAL A 121 -10.53 -11.20 7.50
CA VAL A 121 -10.72 -12.27 6.52
C VAL A 121 -9.33 -12.80 6.18
N PHE A 122 -8.83 -13.70 7.02
CA PHE A 122 -7.66 -14.50 6.63
C PHE A 122 -8.13 -15.58 5.66
N ARG A 123 -7.55 -15.62 4.47
CA ARG A 123 -7.68 -16.79 3.63
C ARG A 123 -6.86 -17.91 4.24
N GLU A 124 -7.49 -19.07 4.44
CA GLU A 124 -6.79 -20.26 4.92
C GLU A 124 -5.72 -20.69 3.90
N ARG A 125 -4.57 -21.18 4.38
CA ARG A 125 -3.47 -21.67 3.55
C ARG A 125 -3.95 -22.61 2.43
N LYS A 126 -4.76 -23.60 2.78
CA LYS A 126 -5.30 -24.58 1.81
C LYS A 126 -6.06 -23.92 0.66
N ARG A 127 -6.77 -22.84 0.95
CA ARG A 127 -7.50 -22.08 -0.06
C ARG A 127 -6.56 -21.29 -0.97
N ILE A 128 -5.49 -20.71 -0.40
CA ILE A 128 -4.45 -20.01 -1.17
C ILE A 128 -3.75 -20.98 -2.12
N ASP A 129 -3.35 -22.16 -1.63
CA ASP A 129 -2.67 -23.18 -2.43
C ASP A 129 -3.54 -23.63 -3.63
N CYS A 130 -4.85 -23.88 -3.42
CA CYS A 130 -5.78 -24.23 -4.48
C CYS A 130 -5.99 -23.08 -5.47
N GLU A 131 -6.23 -21.86 -4.98
CA GLU A 131 -6.47 -20.69 -5.82
C GLU A 131 -5.24 -20.33 -6.68
N PHE A 132 -4.01 -20.54 -6.16
CA PHE A 132 -2.79 -20.31 -6.95
C PHE A 132 -2.53 -21.41 -7.97
N ALA A 133 -2.93 -22.67 -7.71
CA ALA A 133 -2.85 -23.73 -8.69
C ALA A 133 -3.78 -23.49 -9.90
N ASP A 134 -4.94 -22.87 -9.64
CA ASP A 134 -5.93 -22.55 -10.68
C ASP A 134 -5.57 -21.27 -11.50
N VAL A 135 -4.62 -20.47 -11.03
CA VAL A 135 -4.19 -19.21 -11.67
C VAL A 135 -2.99 -19.46 -12.60
N ASP A 136 -2.92 -20.60 -13.29
CA ASP A 136 -1.90 -20.84 -14.30
C ASP A 136 -2.35 -20.27 -15.66
N HIS A 137 -2.09 -18.97 -15.87
CA HIS A 137 -2.42 -18.30 -17.12
C HIS A 137 -1.17 -17.98 -17.92
N GLU A 138 -1.17 -18.42 -19.18
CA GLU A 138 -0.22 -17.92 -20.17
C GLU A 138 -0.28 -16.39 -20.24
N GLY A 139 0.89 -15.73 -20.12
CA GLY A 139 0.98 -14.28 -20.20
C GLY A 139 0.89 -13.52 -18.87
N MET A 140 0.56 -14.15 -17.73
CA MET A 140 0.64 -13.51 -16.43
C MET A 140 2.10 -13.21 -16.07
N LYS A 141 2.41 -11.96 -15.73
CA LYS A 141 3.78 -11.53 -15.42
C LYS A 141 3.92 -11.04 -13.98
N ILE A 142 2.85 -10.62 -13.35
CA ILE A 142 2.88 -10.04 -12.02
C ILE A 142 1.68 -10.49 -11.20
N VAL A 143 1.93 -11.08 -10.03
CA VAL A 143 0.92 -11.34 -9.00
C VAL A 143 1.14 -10.36 -7.85
N ARG A 144 0.18 -9.49 -7.61
CA ARG A 144 0.19 -8.63 -6.44
C ARG A 144 -0.64 -9.27 -5.33
N LEU A 145 0.02 -9.62 -4.25
CA LEU A 145 -0.62 -10.10 -3.04
C LEU A 145 -1.08 -8.88 -2.21
N ASN A 146 -2.34 -8.52 -2.35
CA ASN A 146 -2.89 -7.35 -1.66
C ASN A 146 -3.15 -7.66 -0.19
N THR A 147 -2.48 -6.90 0.65
CA THR A 147 -2.70 -6.81 2.08
C THR A 147 -2.09 -5.49 2.57
N GLY A 148 -2.52 -5.00 3.70
CA GLY A 148 -1.87 -3.84 4.33
C GLY A 148 -0.44 -4.13 4.78
N SER A 149 -0.17 -5.36 5.22
CA SER A 149 1.16 -5.90 5.48
C SER A 149 1.06 -7.41 5.68
N ILE A 150 1.91 -8.16 5.02
CA ILE A 150 2.03 -9.62 5.18
C ILE A 150 2.37 -9.95 6.63
N THR A 151 1.66 -10.92 7.20
CA THR A 151 1.91 -11.36 8.58
C THR A 151 3.14 -12.27 8.67
N PRO A 152 3.85 -12.29 9.82
CA PRO A 152 4.93 -13.26 10.06
C PRO A 152 4.48 -14.72 9.91
N LYS A 153 3.22 -15.03 10.20
CA LYS A 153 2.63 -16.35 9.99
C LYS A 153 2.57 -16.70 8.50
N PHE A 154 2.06 -15.78 7.66
CA PHE A 154 2.02 -15.98 6.22
C PHE A 154 3.44 -16.21 5.64
N LEU A 155 4.42 -15.41 6.08
CA LEU A 155 5.80 -15.57 5.63
C LEU A 155 6.33 -16.98 5.90
N ARG A 156 6.09 -17.53 7.09
CA ARG A 156 6.60 -18.87 7.46
C ARG A 156 5.85 -20.04 6.82
N GLU A 157 4.55 -19.89 6.61
CA GLU A 157 3.67 -21.00 6.25
C GLU A 157 3.27 -21.00 4.77
N ALA A 158 2.98 -19.86 4.18
CA ALA A 158 2.45 -19.78 2.83
C ALA A 158 3.50 -19.31 1.80
N LEU A 159 4.38 -18.38 2.16
CA LEU A 159 5.39 -17.89 1.22
C LEU A 159 6.27 -19.00 0.61
N PRO A 160 6.73 -20.04 1.39
CA PRO A 160 7.49 -21.14 0.83
C PRO A 160 6.75 -22.04 -0.15
N SER A 161 5.41 -21.96 -0.20
CA SER A 161 4.58 -22.73 -1.11
C SER A 161 4.28 -22.02 -2.43
N LEU A 162 4.71 -20.76 -2.58
CA LEU A 162 4.51 -20.02 -3.84
C LEU A 162 5.31 -20.73 -4.96
N PRO A 163 4.68 -20.97 -6.11
CA PRO A 163 5.37 -21.56 -7.25
C PRO A 163 6.57 -20.73 -7.69
N ASN A 164 7.74 -21.33 -7.85
CA ASN A 164 8.89 -20.67 -8.44
C ASN A 164 8.75 -20.66 -9.96
N ARG A 165 8.26 -19.57 -10.49
CA ARG A 165 8.13 -19.34 -11.93
C ARG A 165 9.02 -18.17 -12.31
N PRO A 166 10.03 -18.38 -13.15
CA PRO A 166 11.01 -17.35 -13.52
C PRO A 166 10.39 -16.18 -14.32
N ASP A 167 9.23 -16.40 -14.94
CA ASP A 167 8.47 -15.41 -15.70
C ASP A 167 7.49 -14.59 -14.85
N LEU A 168 7.36 -14.89 -13.55
CA LEU A 168 6.35 -14.31 -12.68
C LEU A 168 6.95 -13.56 -11.49
N ASP A 169 6.63 -12.28 -11.36
CA ASP A 169 6.97 -11.47 -10.17
C ASP A 169 5.85 -11.55 -9.14
N TYR A 170 6.17 -11.93 -7.90
CA TYR A 170 5.26 -11.82 -6.76
C TYR A 170 5.51 -10.51 -6.00
N ARG A 171 4.53 -9.64 -5.97
CA ARG A 171 4.62 -8.36 -5.25
C ARG A 171 3.83 -8.41 -3.96
N LEU A 172 4.48 -8.12 -2.85
CA LEU A 172 3.87 -8.13 -1.52
C LEU A 172 4.39 -6.98 -0.65
N PHE A 173 3.54 -6.51 0.26
CA PHE A 173 3.90 -5.50 1.25
C PHE A 173 4.26 -6.14 2.57
N ILE A 174 5.42 -5.78 3.12
CA ILE A 174 5.96 -6.30 4.37
C ILE A 174 6.38 -5.17 5.30
N ARG A 175 6.33 -5.39 6.60
CA ARG A 175 7.04 -4.57 7.57
C ARG A 175 8.48 -5.08 7.72
N SER A 176 9.36 -4.18 8.16
CA SER A 176 10.80 -4.43 8.29
C SER A 176 11.27 -4.47 9.76
N GLY A 177 10.41 -4.88 10.69
CA GLY A 177 10.81 -5.11 12.07
C GLY A 177 11.50 -6.47 12.28
N THR A 178 12.12 -6.67 13.43
CA THR A 178 12.86 -7.91 13.76
C THR A 178 12.04 -9.17 13.56
N VAL A 179 10.74 -9.15 13.95
CA VAL A 179 9.86 -10.34 13.87
C VAL A 179 9.60 -10.72 12.41
N GLU A 180 9.32 -9.74 11.56
CA GLU A 180 9.07 -9.94 10.15
C GLU A 180 10.34 -10.35 9.40
N THR A 181 11.47 -9.72 9.72
CA THR A 181 12.78 -10.05 9.17
C THR A 181 13.15 -11.49 9.44
N ARG A 182 13.02 -11.95 10.67
CA ARG A 182 13.25 -13.36 11.04
C ARG A 182 12.27 -14.31 10.33
N ALA A 183 10.99 -13.94 10.25
CA ALA A 183 10.00 -14.78 9.58
C ALA A 183 10.28 -14.91 8.07
N LEU A 184 10.74 -13.83 7.43
CA LEU A 184 11.18 -13.84 6.04
C LEU A 184 12.44 -14.73 5.88
N GLU A 185 13.43 -14.57 6.75
CA GLU A 185 14.64 -15.38 6.74
C GLU A 185 14.34 -16.87 6.89
N ASP A 186 13.47 -17.26 7.84
CA ASP A 186 13.01 -18.62 8.02
C ASP A 186 12.36 -19.18 6.74
N ALA A 187 11.53 -18.39 6.08
CA ALA A 187 10.88 -18.76 4.83
C ALA A 187 11.90 -18.97 3.70
N LEU A 188 12.84 -18.03 3.52
CA LEU A 188 13.88 -18.11 2.49
C LEU A 188 14.80 -19.31 2.69
N LYS A 189 15.17 -19.64 3.94
CA LYS A 189 15.92 -20.85 4.27
C LYS A 189 15.16 -22.12 3.89
N LYS A 190 13.84 -22.18 4.15
CA LYS A 190 12.99 -23.33 3.77
C LYS A 190 12.92 -23.54 2.27
N MET A 191 12.98 -22.48 1.48
CA MET A 191 12.97 -22.55 0.01
C MET A 191 14.25 -23.13 -0.57
N ASN A 192 15.34 -23.17 0.19
CA ASN A 192 16.62 -23.81 -0.16
C ASN A 192 17.10 -23.45 -1.57
N GLY A 193 17.14 -22.15 -1.88
CA GLY A 193 17.56 -21.63 -3.18
C GLY A 193 16.47 -21.61 -4.27
N ASN A 194 15.32 -22.26 -4.05
CA ASN A 194 14.18 -22.23 -4.96
C ASN A 194 13.27 -21.03 -4.68
N ILE A 195 13.85 -19.83 -4.67
CA ILE A 195 13.16 -18.59 -4.31
C ILE A 195 12.44 -18.03 -5.53
N PRO A 196 11.11 -17.80 -5.47
CA PRO A 196 10.39 -17.14 -6.54
C PRO A 196 10.83 -15.67 -6.68
N ASN A 197 10.55 -15.05 -7.81
CA ASN A 197 10.84 -13.63 -8.01
C ASN A 197 10.00 -12.76 -7.07
N LEU A 198 10.53 -12.44 -5.90
CA LEU A 198 9.87 -11.62 -4.89
C LEU A 198 10.22 -10.15 -5.08
N VAL A 199 9.19 -9.31 -5.12
CA VAL A 199 9.31 -7.85 -5.09
C VAL A 199 8.63 -7.36 -3.81
N LEU A 200 9.44 -7.00 -2.83
CA LEU A 200 8.95 -6.58 -1.52
C LEU A 200 8.76 -5.06 -1.48
N GLY A 201 7.50 -4.65 -1.24
CA GLY A 201 7.20 -3.27 -0.90
C GLY A 201 7.25 -3.06 0.60
N PHE A 202 7.87 -2.01 1.08
CA PHE A 202 7.81 -1.65 2.49
C PHE A 202 7.84 -0.14 2.72
N GLY A 203 7.27 0.29 3.85
CA GLY A 203 7.29 1.69 4.25
C GLY A 203 8.54 2.01 5.07
N MET A 204 9.53 2.61 4.47
CA MET A 204 10.68 3.22 5.13
C MET A 204 10.27 4.54 5.79
N GLU A 205 9.33 5.23 5.19
CA GLU A 205 8.73 6.52 5.53
C GLU A 205 9.79 7.61 5.70
N PHE A 206 10.33 7.78 6.89
CA PHE A 206 11.46 8.67 7.17
C PHE A 206 12.42 7.96 8.13
N PRO A 207 13.60 7.50 7.69
CA PRO A 207 14.49 6.65 8.47
C PRO A 207 15.33 7.45 9.51
N SER A 208 14.64 8.00 10.48
CA SER A 208 15.15 8.50 11.76
C SER A 208 14.38 7.80 12.86
N ASN A 209 15.06 7.35 13.92
CA ASN A 209 14.41 6.64 15.02
C ASN A 209 13.32 7.48 15.69
N ARG A 210 13.51 8.81 15.76
CA ARG A 210 12.50 9.75 16.26
C ARG A 210 11.26 9.74 15.36
N MET A 211 11.44 9.87 14.05
CA MET A 211 10.34 9.91 13.09
C MET A 211 9.64 8.55 12.95
N LEU A 212 10.38 7.43 12.96
CA LEU A 212 9.80 6.09 12.96
C LEU A 212 8.93 5.85 14.20
N LYS A 213 9.39 6.29 15.37
CA LYS A 213 8.62 6.24 16.62
C LYS A 213 7.38 7.14 16.53
N TYR A 214 7.53 8.37 16.05
CA TYR A 214 6.42 9.31 15.87
C TYR A 214 5.37 8.75 14.90
N ALA A 215 5.80 8.24 13.74
CA ALA A 215 4.92 7.62 12.75
C ALA A 215 4.26 6.30 13.22
N GLY A 216 4.64 5.78 14.38
CA GLY A 216 4.09 4.56 14.94
C GLY A 216 4.54 3.28 14.23
N LYS A 217 5.73 3.27 13.62
CA LYS A 217 6.25 2.14 12.85
C LYS A 217 6.65 0.95 13.71
N GLY A 218 7.12 1.19 14.95
CA GLY A 218 7.48 0.16 15.93
C GLY A 218 8.67 -0.69 15.53
N PHE A 219 9.57 -0.14 14.74
CA PHE A 219 10.91 -0.64 14.47
C PHE A 219 11.90 0.54 14.41
N THR A 220 13.18 0.23 14.46
CA THR A 220 14.30 1.17 14.46
C THR A 220 15.00 1.21 13.08
N THR A 221 15.87 2.20 12.88
CA THR A 221 16.74 2.27 11.71
C THR A 221 17.71 1.08 11.62
N GLY A 222 18.17 0.55 12.77
CA GLY A 222 18.99 -0.66 12.82
C GLY A 222 18.26 -1.89 12.30
N GLU A 223 17.03 -2.14 12.80
CA GLU A 223 16.19 -3.24 12.31
C GLU A 223 15.86 -3.11 10.82
N LEU A 224 15.72 -1.88 10.34
CA LEU A 224 15.51 -1.60 8.92
C LEU A 224 16.76 -1.94 8.09
N LEU A 225 17.97 -1.64 8.58
CA LEU A 225 19.22 -2.04 7.94
C LEU A 225 19.38 -3.57 7.92
N ASP A 226 19.08 -4.26 9.02
CA ASP A 226 19.12 -5.72 9.09
C ASP A 226 18.20 -6.35 8.02
N PHE A 227 16.99 -5.79 7.86
CA PHE A 227 16.06 -6.21 6.81
C PHE A 227 16.64 -6.01 5.40
N LEU A 228 17.25 -4.85 5.12
CA LEU A 228 17.86 -4.56 3.82
C LEU A 228 19.07 -5.46 3.53
N HIS A 229 19.90 -5.73 4.54
CA HIS A 229 21.01 -6.68 4.42
C HIS A 229 20.52 -8.10 4.10
N LEU A 230 19.47 -8.57 4.78
CA LEU A 230 18.85 -9.85 4.48
C LEU A 230 18.34 -9.89 3.03
N CYS A 231 17.59 -8.89 2.62
CA CYS A 231 17.03 -8.83 1.27
C CYS A 231 18.13 -8.85 0.21
N LYS A 232 19.21 -8.08 0.40
CA LYS A 232 20.38 -8.09 -0.49
C LYS A 232 21.05 -9.45 -0.55
N ALA A 233 21.27 -10.09 0.61
CA ALA A 233 21.91 -11.41 0.68
C ALA A 233 21.16 -12.50 -0.11
N TYR A 234 19.84 -12.36 -0.23
CA TYR A 234 19.00 -13.28 -1.00
C TYR A 234 18.60 -12.76 -2.40
N GLY A 235 19.15 -11.63 -2.84
CA GLY A 235 18.87 -11.05 -4.16
C GLY A 235 17.43 -10.59 -4.36
N LEU A 236 16.72 -10.22 -3.28
CA LEU A 236 15.32 -9.80 -3.35
C LEU A 236 15.22 -8.37 -3.89
N LYS A 237 14.20 -8.11 -4.72
CA LYS A 237 13.90 -6.76 -5.22
C LYS A 237 13.10 -5.98 -4.19
N ILE A 238 13.52 -4.75 -3.89
CA ILE A 238 12.89 -3.90 -2.87
C ILE A 238 12.34 -2.62 -3.49
N ASN A 239 11.05 -2.37 -3.21
CA ASN A 239 10.41 -1.08 -3.46
C ASN A 239 10.15 -0.38 -2.13
N ALA A 240 10.95 0.63 -1.81
CA ALA A 240 10.84 1.40 -0.58
C ALA A 240 9.90 2.59 -0.76
N ASN A 241 9.05 2.87 0.22
CA ASN A 241 8.28 4.12 0.26
C ASN A 241 8.93 5.10 1.23
N PHE A 242 9.20 6.31 0.74
CA PHE A 242 9.58 7.47 1.54
C PHE A 242 8.39 8.43 1.65
N MET A 243 8.25 9.05 2.80
CA MET A 243 7.21 10.04 3.03
C MET A 243 7.84 11.37 3.46
N LEU A 244 7.53 12.41 2.71
CA LEU A 244 7.85 13.81 3.00
C LEU A 244 6.58 14.58 3.37
N GLY A 245 6.71 15.85 3.72
CA GLY A 245 5.58 16.68 4.15
C GLY A 245 5.28 16.55 5.64
N TRP A 246 6.22 16.05 6.42
CA TRP A 246 6.14 16.11 7.87
C TRP A 246 6.36 17.55 8.34
N ASN A 247 5.53 18.02 9.26
CA ASN A 247 5.61 19.39 9.81
C ASN A 247 6.34 19.46 11.15
N ASN A 248 7.07 18.43 11.51
CA ASN A 248 7.80 18.32 12.77
C ASN A 248 9.22 17.76 12.61
N LEU A 249 9.79 17.87 11.40
CA LEU A 249 11.20 17.52 11.17
C LEU A 249 12.12 18.47 11.93
N ILE A 250 13.26 17.96 12.35
CA ILE A 250 14.36 18.71 12.92
C ILE A 250 15.68 18.32 12.23
N GLU A 251 16.72 19.14 12.36
CA GLU A 251 18.03 18.90 11.76
C GLU A 251 18.62 17.53 12.15
N ASP A 252 18.37 17.05 13.37
CA ASP A 252 18.81 15.72 13.79
C ASP A 252 18.18 14.59 12.99
N ASP A 253 16.98 14.77 12.48
CA ASP A 253 16.35 13.78 11.62
C ASP A 253 17.02 13.71 10.25
N LEU A 254 17.49 14.85 9.71
CA LEU A 254 18.25 14.89 8.47
C LEU A 254 19.61 14.20 8.64
N ARG A 255 20.30 14.46 9.74
CA ARG A 255 21.56 13.76 10.08
C ARG A 255 21.33 12.25 10.21
N ALA A 256 20.23 11.85 10.86
CA ALA A 256 19.87 10.44 10.99
C ALA A 256 19.53 9.80 9.63
N LEU A 257 18.80 10.53 8.77
CA LEU A 257 18.50 10.10 7.39
C LEU A 257 19.79 9.88 6.60
N GLU A 258 20.72 10.85 6.63
CA GLU A 258 22.00 10.76 5.91
C GLU A 258 22.84 9.59 6.42
N THR A 259 22.95 9.43 7.74
CA THR A 259 23.64 8.29 8.36
C THR A 259 23.04 6.95 7.93
N PHE A 260 21.71 6.86 7.92
CA PHE A 260 21.02 5.65 7.46
C PHE A 260 21.30 5.37 5.97
N MET A 261 21.19 6.39 5.11
CA MET A 261 21.43 6.26 3.68
C MET A 261 22.88 5.84 3.37
N ALA A 262 23.84 6.38 4.12
CA ALA A 262 25.25 5.98 4.03
C ALA A 262 25.46 4.51 4.41
N ALA A 263 24.80 4.04 5.47
CA ALA A 263 24.89 2.66 5.96
C ALA A 263 24.10 1.65 5.14
N MET A 264 23.14 2.10 4.33
CA MET A 264 22.30 1.24 3.50
C MET A 264 23.17 0.46 2.49
N PRO A 265 22.99 -0.86 2.33
CA PRO A 265 23.73 -1.63 1.34
C PRO A 265 23.48 -1.11 -0.09
N GLU A 266 24.52 -1.07 -0.91
CA GLU A 266 24.37 -0.79 -2.35
C GLU A 266 23.45 -1.80 -3.01
N ASP A 267 22.69 -1.39 -4.02
CA ASP A 267 21.73 -2.23 -4.76
C ASP A 267 20.68 -2.96 -3.89
N ALA A 268 20.54 -2.61 -2.59
CA ALA A 268 19.54 -3.24 -1.71
C ALA A 268 18.12 -2.78 -2.04
N VAL A 269 17.96 -1.56 -2.53
CA VAL A 269 16.69 -0.97 -2.95
C VAL A 269 16.69 -0.86 -4.47
N THR A 270 15.66 -1.36 -5.12
CA THR A 270 15.47 -1.22 -6.57
C THR A 270 14.83 0.12 -6.91
N THR A 271 13.77 0.46 -6.16
CA THR A 271 13.00 1.68 -6.39
C THR A 271 12.63 2.33 -5.06
N ALA A 272 12.82 3.64 -4.96
CA ALA A 272 12.31 4.46 -3.86
C ALA A 272 11.15 5.32 -4.36
N GLN A 273 9.95 5.05 -3.86
CA GLN A 273 8.77 5.85 -4.16
C GLN A 273 8.61 6.95 -3.11
N ILE A 274 8.70 8.20 -3.52
CA ILE A 274 8.57 9.34 -2.64
C ILE A 274 7.16 9.89 -2.71
N ARG A 275 6.53 10.07 -1.54
CA ARG A 275 5.18 10.59 -1.40
C ARG A 275 5.16 11.76 -0.43
N TRP A 276 4.23 12.68 -0.65
CA TRP A 276 3.90 13.71 0.33
C TRP A 276 2.87 13.17 1.32
N LEU A 277 3.01 13.53 2.59
CA LEU A 277 2.07 13.12 3.64
C LEU A 277 0.68 13.67 3.33
N LEU A 278 -0.24 12.76 3.13
CA LEU A 278 -1.66 13.02 2.98
C LEU A 278 -2.37 12.54 4.23
N ALA A 279 -3.05 13.45 4.89
CA ALA A 279 -3.91 13.12 6.02
C ALA A 279 -5.26 12.61 5.49
N HIS A 280 -5.34 11.30 5.29
CA HIS A 280 -6.59 10.65 4.91
C HIS A 280 -7.62 10.73 6.04
N PRO A 281 -8.92 10.80 5.73
CA PRO A 281 -9.96 10.65 6.74
C PRO A 281 -9.71 9.40 7.59
N PHE A 282 -9.99 9.48 8.88
CA PHE A 282 -9.81 8.42 9.87
C PHE A 282 -8.37 8.03 10.23
N ALA A 283 -7.35 8.52 9.51
CA ALA A 283 -5.97 8.42 9.99
C ALA A 283 -5.77 9.40 11.15
N ARG A 284 -5.00 8.99 12.19
CA ARG A 284 -4.79 9.85 13.39
C ARG A 284 -4.14 11.20 13.07
N VAL A 285 -3.36 11.28 12.00
CA VAL A 285 -2.81 12.57 11.52
C VAL A 285 -3.90 13.52 11.03
N HIS A 286 -5.07 13.01 10.62
CA HIS A 286 -6.19 13.84 10.19
C HIS A 286 -6.77 14.69 11.33
N ASP A 287 -6.73 14.16 12.55
CA ASP A 287 -7.23 14.89 13.73
C ASP A 287 -6.15 15.78 14.37
N THR A 288 -4.89 15.63 13.93
CA THR A 288 -3.74 16.29 14.57
C THR A 288 -3.22 17.46 13.75
N TYR A 289 -3.33 17.36 12.42
CA TYR A 289 -2.80 18.34 11.50
C TYR A 289 -3.91 19.11 10.79
N GLU A 290 -3.53 20.23 10.23
CA GLU A 290 -4.36 21.03 9.34
C GLU A 290 -3.70 21.07 7.95
N GLY A 291 -4.48 21.42 6.94
CA GLY A 291 -3.96 21.54 5.60
C GLY A 291 -5.00 21.89 4.56
N GLU A 292 -4.55 21.94 3.33
CA GLU A 292 -5.41 22.20 2.17
C GLU A 292 -6.25 20.95 1.85
N PRO A 293 -7.59 21.04 1.86
CA PRO A 293 -8.44 19.91 1.54
C PRO A 293 -8.25 19.44 0.09
N LEU A 294 -8.26 18.13 -0.09
CA LEU A 294 -8.19 17.47 -1.37
C LEU A 294 -9.51 16.82 -1.71
N TRP A 295 -10.00 17.13 -2.90
CA TRP A 295 -11.21 16.58 -3.45
C TRP A 295 -10.90 15.84 -4.77
N VAL A 296 -11.47 14.68 -4.94
CA VAL A 296 -11.44 13.91 -6.18
C VAL A 296 -12.86 13.91 -6.74
N GLY A 297 -13.14 14.87 -7.62
CA GLY A 297 -14.52 15.19 -7.98
C GLY A 297 -15.30 15.63 -6.74
N PRO A 298 -16.46 15.03 -6.45
CA PRO A 298 -17.27 15.38 -5.29
C PRO A 298 -16.82 14.71 -3.97
N PHE A 299 -15.79 13.85 -4.00
CA PHE A 299 -15.41 13.04 -2.84
C PHE A 299 -14.18 13.58 -2.13
N TYR A 300 -14.28 13.71 -0.82
CA TYR A 300 -13.18 14.16 0.02
C TYR A 300 -12.13 13.06 0.19
N GLU A 301 -10.90 13.35 -0.23
CA GLU A 301 -9.79 12.40 -0.13
C GLU A 301 -9.00 12.54 1.18
N GLY A 302 -9.10 13.70 1.81
CA GLY A 302 -8.30 14.10 2.95
C GLY A 302 -7.74 15.50 2.75
N PHE A 303 -6.64 15.81 3.40
CA PHE A 303 -5.93 17.07 3.17
C PHE A 303 -4.41 16.85 3.11
N ARG A 304 -3.75 17.76 2.39
CA ARG A 304 -2.29 17.85 2.44
C ARG A 304 -1.89 18.57 3.71
N VAL A 305 -1.01 17.94 4.47
CA VAL A 305 -0.50 18.57 5.70
C VAL A 305 0.19 19.88 5.37
N ALA A 306 -0.25 20.96 6.03
CA ALA A 306 0.38 22.26 5.91
C ALA A 306 1.75 22.25 6.59
N VAL A 307 2.75 22.71 5.87
CA VAL A 307 4.12 22.87 6.38
C VAL A 307 4.55 24.32 6.19
N ASN A 308 5.15 24.93 7.21
CA ASN A 308 5.73 26.25 7.12
C ASN A 308 7.02 26.26 6.29
N ASP A 309 7.60 27.42 6.04
CA ASP A 309 8.78 27.54 5.17
C ASP A 309 10.02 26.85 5.74
N GLU A 310 10.20 26.86 7.07
CA GLU A 310 11.27 26.11 7.73
C GLU A 310 11.09 24.59 7.47
N GLN A 311 9.91 24.07 7.70
CA GLN A 311 9.60 22.66 7.45
C GLN A 311 9.67 22.30 5.96
N LYS A 312 9.31 23.20 5.06
CA LYS A 312 9.53 23.00 3.61
C LYS A 312 11.02 22.90 3.29
N ALA A 313 11.86 23.73 3.90
CA ALA A 313 13.31 23.67 3.72
C ALA A 313 13.88 22.32 4.19
N LEU A 314 13.50 21.83 5.37
CA LEU A 314 13.93 20.52 5.87
C LEU A 314 13.44 19.36 4.98
N ASN A 315 12.20 19.39 4.50
CA ASN A 315 11.68 18.38 3.58
C ASN A 315 12.40 18.41 2.22
N ARG A 316 12.84 19.60 1.73
CA ARG A 316 13.67 19.71 0.51
C ARG A 316 15.05 19.08 0.72
N GLN A 317 15.71 19.43 1.83
CA GLN A 317 17.01 18.83 2.18
C GLN A 317 16.92 17.31 2.28
N ALA A 318 15.88 16.77 2.93
CA ALA A 318 15.64 15.33 2.99
C ALA A 318 15.49 14.72 1.58
N LEU A 319 14.76 15.38 0.68
CA LEU A 319 14.64 14.92 -0.71
C LEU A 319 16.00 14.92 -1.44
N ASP A 320 16.80 15.95 -1.23
CA ASP A 320 18.10 16.08 -1.90
C ASP A 320 19.08 15.02 -1.38
N ILE A 321 19.08 14.70 -0.07
CA ILE A 321 19.81 13.56 0.49
C ILE A 321 19.38 12.26 -0.21
N VAL A 322 18.09 11.97 -0.31
CA VAL A 322 17.60 10.74 -0.96
C VAL A 322 18.02 10.67 -2.42
N LYS A 323 17.98 11.78 -3.17
CA LYS A 323 18.42 11.82 -4.58
C LYS A 323 19.93 11.64 -4.72
N GLU A 324 20.72 12.21 -3.84
CA GLU A 324 22.18 12.03 -3.84
C GLU A 324 22.52 10.57 -3.63
N TYR A 325 21.99 9.97 -2.56
CA TYR A 325 22.24 8.57 -2.27
C TYR A 325 21.62 7.60 -3.28
N SER A 326 20.57 8.00 -4.01
CA SER A 326 20.03 7.16 -5.09
C SER A 326 21.06 6.89 -6.19
N ARG A 327 21.94 7.85 -6.46
CA ARG A 327 23.04 7.70 -7.41
C ARG A 327 24.17 6.83 -6.85
N ILE A 328 24.51 7.02 -5.56
CA ILE A 328 25.58 6.28 -4.87
C ILE A 328 25.18 4.81 -4.64
N LYS A 329 23.92 4.57 -4.32
CA LYS A 329 23.37 3.25 -3.94
C LYS A 329 22.60 2.56 -5.07
N HIS A 330 22.57 3.15 -6.27
CA HIS A 330 22.02 2.62 -7.51
C HIS A 330 20.53 2.24 -7.46
N PHE A 331 19.66 3.13 -6.95
CA PHE A 331 18.22 2.90 -6.99
C PHE A 331 17.48 4.01 -7.73
N GLU A 332 16.33 3.66 -8.32
CA GLU A 332 15.47 4.61 -9.01
C GLU A 332 14.60 5.39 -8.00
N VAL A 333 14.48 6.71 -8.21
CA VAL A 333 13.57 7.57 -7.44
C VAL A 333 12.34 7.90 -8.26
N GLN A 334 11.16 7.54 -7.76
CA GLN A 334 9.86 7.79 -8.38
C GLN A 334 9.02 8.76 -7.54
N GLY A 335 7.97 9.34 -8.15
CA GLY A 335 7.03 10.24 -7.47
C GLY A 335 7.45 11.70 -7.42
N LEU A 336 8.59 12.09 -8.02
CA LEU A 336 9.12 13.46 -7.97
C LEU A 336 8.20 14.51 -8.58
N VAL A 337 7.41 14.17 -9.58
CA VAL A 337 6.51 15.10 -10.28
C VAL A 337 5.41 15.59 -9.36
N SER A 338 4.80 14.67 -8.62
CA SER A 338 3.74 14.99 -7.67
C SER A 338 4.22 15.81 -6.46
N ILE A 339 5.51 15.72 -6.11
CA ILE A 339 6.07 16.39 -4.93
C ILE A 339 6.54 17.82 -5.24
N ARG A 340 7.07 18.06 -6.44
CA ARG A 340 7.62 19.38 -6.83
C ARG A 340 6.63 20.53 -6.63
N GLN A 341 5.35 20.30 -6.84
CA GLN A 341 4.30 21.30 -6.66
C GLN A 341 4.08 21.70 -5.18
N TYR A 342 4.48 20.84 -4.21
CA TYR A 342 4.30 21.11 -2.77
C TYR A 342 5.54 21.75 -2.12
N MET A 343 6.65 21.73 -2.83
CA MET A 343 7.91 22.30 -2.38
C MET A 343 8.12 23.73 -2.91
N ARG A 344 7.20 24.22 -3.74
CA ARG A 344 7.17 25.62 -4.17
C ARG A 344 6.42 26.45 -3.13
#